data_65723a64b465f3f910915b0397803537
#
_entry.id   65723a64b465f3f910915b0397803537
#
_cell.length_a   1.000
_cell.length_b   1.000
_cell.length_c   1.000
_cell.angle_alpha   90.00
_cell.angle_beta   90.00
_cell.angle_gamma   90.00
#
_symmetry.space_group_name_H-M   'P 1'
#
loop_
_entity.id
_entity.type
_entity.pdbx_description
1 polymer ?
#
loop_
_entity_poly.entity_id
_entity_poly.type
_entity_poly.pdbx_seq_one_letter_code
_entity_poly.pdbx_strand_id
1 'polypeptide(L)'
;MAMSTKVLFVIAEMAPLVKVGGLADIGGSLPRALRQLGIDARVALPYYATIDGEALALRRIDSLPEGAAVWQGEARGVPVYLIEHAPSFGREEVYGYDDDAARFLAFCDGLLAAAEPLALAEPAEAGWKPDVLHLHDWHPGFLAARLQGMPESRSPSRSSSGDSAPPTSGVRISRA
;
A
#
# COMPACT_ATOMS: atom_id res chain seq x y z
N MET A 1 -16.79 -20.69 -5.27
CA MET A 1 -15.93 -19.71 -5.94
C MET A 1 -14.57 -19.74 -5.25
N ALA A 2 -13.49 -19.96 -5.96
CA ALA A 2 -12.15 -19.86 -5.38
C ALA A 2 -11.93 -18.41 -4.91
N MET A 3 -11.50 -18.21 -3.66
CA MET A 3 -11.16 -16.87 -3.18
C MET A 3 -9.91 -16.39 -3.93
N SER A 4 -10.02 -15.25 -4.58
CA SER A 4 -8.88 -14.63 -5.26
C SER A 4 -7.84 -14.19 -4.23
N THR A 5 -6.56 -14.48 -4.48
CA THR A 5 -5.46 -13.95 -3.66
C THR A 5 -5.44 -12.43 -3.74
N LYS A 6 -5.36 -11.78 -2.56
CA LYS A 6 -5.34 -10.33 -2.42
C LYS A 6 -3.91 -9.85 -2.17
N VAL A 7 -3.41 -8.97 -3.02
CA VAL A 7 -2.03 -8.47 -2.94
C VAL A 7 -2.05 -6.95 -2.83
N LEU A 8 -1.42 -6.41 -1.80
CA LEU A 8 -1.14 -4.98 -1.70
C LEU A 8 0.32 -4.72 -2.07
N PHE A 9 0.52 -4.05 -3.19
CA PHE A 9 1.81 -3.50 -3.56
C PHE A 9 2.05 -2.22 -2.76
N VAL A 10 3.18 -2.13 -2.09
CA VAL A 10 3.63 -0.92 -1.39
C VAL A 10 4.88 -0.43 -2.11
N ILE A 11 4.80 0.74 -2.74
CA ILE A 11 5.79 1.22 -3.69
C ILE A 11 5.86 2.75 -3.66
N ALA A 12 7.02 3.31 -3.98
CA ALA A 12 7.19 4.76 -4.00
C ALA A 12 6.79 5.41 -5.33
N GLU A 13 6.78 4.65 -6.43
CA GLU A 13 6.46 5.16 -7.77
C GLU A 13 5.50 4.23 -8.51
N MET A 14 4.61 4.80 -9.31
CA MET A 14 3.69 4.06 -10.18
C MET A 14 3.35 4.88 -11.41
N ALA A 15 3.75 4.43 -12.61
CA ALA A 15 3.31 5.04 -13.86
C ALA A 15 1.81 4.77 -14.13
N PRO A 16 1.04 5.76 -14.58
CA PRO A 16 1.43 7.11 -15.00
C PRO A 16 1.38 8.16 -13.90
N LEU A 17 1.11 7.82 -12.64
CA LEU A 17 0.86 8.77 -11.57
C LEU A 17 2.11 9.57 -11.20
N VAL A 18 3.21 8.86 -10.97
CA VAL A 18 4.50 9.44 -10.65
C VAL A 18 5.60 8.53 -11.20
N LYS A 19 6.58 9.12 -11.88
CA LYS A 19 7.68 8.38 -12.50
C LYS A 19 8.98 9.16 -12.41
N VAL A 20 9.97 8.57 -11.76
CA VAL A 20 11.38 9.02 -11.77
C VAL A 20 12.23 7.97 -12.47
N GLY A 21 12.02 6.70 -12.20
CA GLY A 21 12.83 5.62 -12.74
C GLY A 21 12.03 4.39 -13.19
N GLY A 22 12.75 3.26 -13.34
CA GLY A 22 12.15 1.99 -13.77
C GLY A 22 11.20 1.37 -12.75
N LEU A 23 11.29 1.78 -11.48
CA LEU A 23 10.40 1.33 -10.42
C LEU A 23 8.93 1.67 -10.74
N ALA A 24 8.70 2.85 -11.33
CA ALA A 24 7.38 3.29 -11.75
C ALA A 24 6.76 2.39 -12.82
N ASP A 25 7.58 1.87 -13.75
CA ASP A 25 7.10 0.97 -14.81
C ASP A 25 6.64 -0.36 -14.22
N ILE A 26 7.35 -0.87 -13.22
CA ILE A 26 6.93 -2.07 -12.46
C ILE A 26 5.64 -1.79 -11.70
N GLY A 27 5.56 -0.67 -10.97
CA GLY A 27 4.37 -0.27 -10.24
C GLY A 27 3.12 -0.13 -11.12
N GLY A 28 3.29 0.34 -12.35
CA GLY A 28 2.20 0.50 -13.31
C GLY A 28 1.84 -0.76 -14.10
N SER A 29 2.75 -1.74 -14.26
CA SER A 29 2.54 -2.90 -15.12
C SER A 29 2.24 -4.18 -14.34
N LEU A 30 3.00 -4.51 -13.31
CA LEU A 30 2.90 -5.78 -12.59
C LEU A 30 1.55 -5.98 -11.88
N PRO A 31 1.02 -5.00 -11.11
CA PRO A 31 -0.31 -5.15 -10.50
C PRO A 31 -1.40 -5.37 -11.53
N ARG A 32 -1.33 -4.65 -12.67
CA ARG A 32 -2.27 -4.80 -13.77
C ARG A 32 -2.22 -6.20 -14.38
N ALA A 33 -1.01 -6.73 -14.61
CA ALA A 33 -0.84 -8.09 -15.17
C ALA A 33 -1.39 -9.14 -14.20
N LEU A 34 -1.16 -9.00 -12.89
CA LEU A 34 -1.71 -9.91 -11.89
C LEU A 34 -3.24 -9.88 -11.85
N ARG A 35 -3.85 -8.71 -12.01
CA ARG A 35 -5.32 -8.58 -12.10
C ARG A 35 -5.88 -9.32 -13.33
N GLN A 36 -5.18 -9.29 -14.45
CA GLN A 36 -5.57 -10.07 -15.65
C GLN A 36 -5.52 -11.59 -15.41
N LEU A 37 -4.72 -12.05 -14.44
CA LEU A 37 -4.65 -13.44 -14.01
C LEU A 37 -5.64 -13.78 -12.88
N GLY A 38 -6.54 -12.85 -12.51
CA GLY A 38 -7.56 -13.07 -11.50
C GLY A 38 -7.10 -12.83 -10.07
N ILE A 39 -5.92 -12.21 -9.85
CA ILE A 39 -5.42 -11.80 -8.53
C ILE A 39 -5.97 -10.40 -8.21
N ASP A 40 -6.54 -10.20 -7.02
CA ASP A 40 -6.95 -8.85 -6.57
C ASP A 40 -5.71 -8.06 -6.09
N ALA A 41 -4.98 -7.51 -7.06
CA ALA A 41 -3.82 -6.68 -6.82
C ALA A 41 -4.22 -5.19 -6.72
N ARG A 42 -3.79 -4.53 -5.63
CA ARG A 42 -3.99 -3.09 -5.37
C ARG A 42 -2.66 -2.45 -5.03
N VAL A 43 -2.55 -1.13 -5.14
CA VAL A 43 -1.29 -0.40 -4.93
C VAL A 43 -1.48 0.66 -3.85
N ALA A 44 -0.52 0.77 -2.93
CA ALA A 44 -0.39 1.87 -2.00
C ALA A 44 0.90 2.64 -2.28
N LEU A 45 0.80 3.97 -2.40
CA LEU A 45 1.93 4.86 -2.64
C LEU A 45 1.71 6.21 -1.94
N PRO A 46 2.78 7.02 -1.75
CA PRO A 46 2.63 8.36 -1.20
C PRO A 46 1.79 9.25 -2.12
N TYR A 47 1.01 10.17 -1.53
CA TYR A 47 0.29 11.19 -2.28
C TYR A 47 1.21 12.39 -2.53
N TYR A 48 1.95 12.32 -3.63
CA TYR A 48 2.84 13.41 -4.05
C TYR A 48 2.05 14.59 -4.61
N ALA A 49 2.55 15.80 -4.41
CA ALA A 49 1.94 17.04 -4.93
C ALA A 49 1.77 17.05 -6.46
N THR A 50 2.56 16.25 -7.17
CA THR A 50 2.50 16.12 -8.63
C THR A 50 1.38 15.21 -9.14
N ILE A 51 0.68 14.49 -8.26
CA ILE A 51 -0.41 13.59 -8.65
C ILE A 51 -1.71 14.40 -8.78
N ASP A 52 -2.30 14.37 -9.98
CA ASP A 52 -3.60 14.98 -10.24
C ASP A 52 -4.73 14.13 -9.62
N GLY A 53 -5.20 14.56 -8.46
CA GLY A 53 -6.26 13.87 -7.73
C GLY A 53 -7.64 13.95 -8.41
N GLU A 54 -7.91 15.02 -9.17
CA GLU A 54 -9.19 15.17 -9.88
C GLU A 54 -9.28 14.18 -11.04
N ALA A 55 -8.18 14.00 -11.80
CA ALA A 55 -8.12 13.05 -12.89
C ALA A 55 -8.32 11.59 -12.45
N LEU A 56 -8.04 11.28 -11.17
CA LEU A 56 -8.20 9.94 -10.58
C LEU A 56 -9.55 9.76 -9.89
N ALA A 57 -10.41 10.78 -9.85
CA ALA A 57 -11.68 10.79 -9.10
C ALA A 57 -11.47 10.32 -7.65
N LEU A 58 -10.43 10.83 -7.00
CA LEU A 58 -10.02 10.39 -5.66
C LEU A 58 -11.14 10.62 -4.65
N ARG A 59 -11.40 9.61 -3.86
CA ARG A 59 -12.26 9.68 -2.69
C ARG A 59 -11.41 9.65 -1.43
N ARG A 60 -11.58 10.68 -0.58
CA ARG A 60 -10.92 10.70 0.73
C ARG A 60 -11.61 9.70 1.66
N ILE A 61 -10.82 8.91 2.34
CA ILE A 61 -11.27 8.03 3.41
C ILE A 61 -10.92 8.74 4.71
N ASP A 62 -11.95 9.31 5.36
CA ASP A 62 -11.79 10.01 6.63
C ASP A 62 -11.75 9.00 7.78
N SER A 63 -10.97 9.30 8.78
CA SER A 63 -10.85 8.64 10.09
C SER A 63 -9.48 8.04 10.43
N LEU A 64 -8.41 8.68 9.98
CA LEU A 64 -7.07 8.30 10.44
C LEU A 64 -6.61 9.18 11.60
N PRO A 65 -5.85 8.62 12.57
CA PRO A 65 -5.23 9.41 13.61
C PRO A 65 -4.18 10.37 13.04
N GLU A 66 -4.07 11.56 13.66
CA GLU A 66 -2.94 12.50 13.55
C GLU A 66 -2.45 12.84 12.14
N GLY A 67 -3.26 13.58 11.39
CA GLY A 67 -2.77 14.33 10.21
C GLY A 67 -2.45 13.49 8.97
N ALA A 68 -2.64 12.19 9.01
CA ALA A 68 -2.59 11.34 7.83
C ALA A 68 -3.98 11.22 7.21
N ALA A 69 -4.06 11.23 5.90
CA ALA A 69 -5.28 10.91 5.17
C ALA A 69 -4.99 9.84 4.11
N VAL A 70 -5.99 9.04 3.80
CA VAL A 70 -5.92 8.10 2.68
C VAL A 70 -6.92 8.50 1.64
N TRP A 71 -6.46 8.51 0.42
CA TRP A 71 -7.27 8.73 -0.75
C TRP A 71 -7.32 7.44 -1.56
N GLN A 72 -8.50 7.10 -2.02
CA GLN A 72 -8.73 5.94 -2.87
C GLN A 72 -9.16 6.37 -4.26
N GLY A 73 -8.62 5.72 -5.27
CA GLY A 73 -8.97 5.92 -6.66
C GLY A 73 -8.58 4.73 -7.52
N GLU A 74 -8.53 4.92 -8.81
CA GLU A 74 -8.15 3.90 -9.77
C GLU A 74 -7.20 4.46 -10.82
N ALA A 75 -6.14 3.73 -11.13
CA ALA A 75 -5.22 4.04 -12.20
C ALA A 75 -5.11 2.86 -13.16
N ARG A 76 -5.57 3.04 -14.41
CA ARG A 76 -5.52 2.01 -15.48
C ARG A 76 -6.10 0.65 -15.07
N GLY A 77 -7.23 0.63 -14.35
CA GLY A 77 -7.88 -0.59 -13.90
C GLY A 77 -7.27 -1.22 -12.65
N VAL A 78 -6.37 -0.49 -11.96
CA VAL A 78 -5.77 -0.91 -10.69
C VAL A 78 -6.24 0.03 -9.58
N PRO A 79 -6.91 -0.47 -8.53
CA PRO A 79 -7.23 0.34 -7.37
C PRO A 79 -5.97 0.85 -6.69
N VAL A 80 -5.95 2.14 -6.35
CA VAL A 80 -4.81 2.79 -5.71
C VAL A 80 -5.23 3.45 -4.40
N TYR A 81 -4.33 3.39 -3.42
CA TYR A 81 -4.43 4.09 -2.15
C TYR A 81 -3.28 5.08 -2.05
N LEU A 82 -3.59 6.36 -1.94
CA LEU A 82 -2.60 7.41 -1.80
C LEU A 82 -2.57 7.86 -0.33
N ILE A 83 -1.39 7.75 0.28
CA ILE A 83 -1.18 8.13 1.67
C ILE A 83 -0.72 9.58 1.70
N GLU A 84 -1.57 10.45 2.21
CA GLU A 84 -1.29 11.87 2.34
C GLU A 84 -0.50 12.14 3.63
N HIS A 85 0.61 12.84 3.48
CA HIS A 85 1.35 13.48 4.56
C HIS A 85 2.02 14.72 3.96
N ALA A 86 1.32 15.85 4.01
CA ALA A 86 1.75 17.08 3.32
C ALA A 86 3.18 17.54 3.65
N PRO A 87 3.68 17.47 4.91
CA PRO A 87 5.08 17.81 5.20
C PRO A 87 6.10 16.96 4.44
N SER A 88 5.77 15.70 4.17
CA SER A 88 6.67 14.76 3.49
C SER A 88 6.50 14.77 1.96
N PHE A 89 5.26 14.83 1.45
CA PHE A 89 4.96 14.56 0.05
C PHE A 89 4.33 15.74 -0.70
N GLY A 90 4.04 16.85 -0.01
CA GLY A 90 3.62 18.10 -0.64
C GLY A 90 4.79 18.92 -1.23
N ARG A 91 5.82 18.23 -1.77
CA ARG A 91 7.05 18.81 -2.30
C ARG A 91 7.16 18.57 -3.80
N GLU A 92 8.04 19.31 -4.48
CA GLU A 92 8.19 19.24 -5.94
C GLU A 92 8.81 17.92 -6.40
N GLU A 93 9.85 17.44 -5.68
CA GLU A 93 10.59 16.25 -6.07
C GLU A 93 10.14 15.01 -5.29
N VAL A 94 10.22 13.87 -5.95
CA VAL A 94 9.91 12.57 -5.36
C VAL A 94 11.02 12.13 -4.40
N TYR A 95 12.27 12.34 -4.78
CA TYR A 95 13.49 11.97 -4.06
C TYR A 95 14.51 13.10 -4.03
N GLY A 96 15.57 12.91 -3.23
CA GLY A 96 16.75 13.77 -3.22
C GLY A 96 16.77 14.76 -2.06
N TYR A 97 15.95 14.55 -1.07
CA TYR A 97 15.96 15.33 0.16
C TYR A 97 16.76 14.62 1.25
N ASP A 98 17.45 15.39 2.08
CA ASP A 98 18.23 14.85 3.22
C ASP A 98 17.37 14.06 4.21
N ASP A 99 16.06 14.34 4.25
CA ASP A 99 15.09 13.68 5.12
C ASP A 99 14.28 12.57 4.43
N ASP A 100 14.70 12.05 3.28
CA ASP A 100 13.98 11.01 2.55
C ASP A 100 13.66 9.79 3.42
N ALA A 101 14.57 9.36 4.28
CA ALA A 101 14.32 8.24 5.20
C ALA A 101 13.15 8.54 6.15
N ALA A 102 13.07 9.75 6.71
CA ALA A 102 11.97 10.16 7.59
C ALA A 102 10.65 10.28 6.82
N ARG A 103 10.68 10.76 5.57
CA ARG A 103 9.50 10.88 4.69
C ARG A 103 8.88 9.52 4.43
N PHE A 104 9.68 8.52 4.02
CA PHE A 104 9.18 7.18 3.74
C PHE A 104 8.84 6.39 5.01
N LEU A 105 9.44 6.72 6.15
CA LEU A 105 8.98 6.22 7.43
C LEU A 105 7.55 6.74 7.75
N ALA A 106 7.30 8.04 7.54
CA ALA A 106 5.96 8.62 7.71
C ALA A 106 4.93 7.98 6.76
N PHE A 107 5.31 7.65 5.52
CA PHE A 107 4.47 6.87 4.61
C PHE A 107 4.09 5.50 5.17
N CYS A 108 5.08 4.77 5.70
CA CYS A 108 4.85 3.44 6.29
C CYS A 108 3.97 3.54 7.55
N ASP A 109 4.21 4.51 8.41
CA ASP A 109 3.41 4.73 9.63
C ASP A 109 1.97 5.15 9.27
N GLY A 110 1.78 6.00 8.26
CA GLY A 110 0.47 6.35 7.72
C GLY A 110 -0.28 5.15 7.14
N LEU A 111 0.41 4.27 6.41
CA LEU A 111 -0.18 3.05 5.87
C LEU A 111 -0.58 2.07 7.00
N LEU A 112 0.23 1.95 8.05
CA LEU A 112 -0.10 1.12 9.22
C LEU A 112 -1.31 1.66 9.98
N ALA A 113 -1.36 2.98 10.18
CA ALA A 113 -2.52 3.63 10.81
C ALA A 113 -3.80 3.42 9.98
N ALA A 114 -3.66 3.37 8.65
CA ALA A 114 -4.75 3.12 7.73
C ALA A 114 -5.20 1.65 7.69
N ALA A 115 -4.33 0.71 8.01
CA ALA A 115 -4.60 -0.72 7.83
C ALA A 115 -5.71 -1.26 8.73
N GLU A 116 -5.87 -0.74 9.95
CA GLU A 116 -6.94 -1.16 10.86
C GLU A 116 -8.29 -0.46 10.60
N PRO A 117 -8.34 0.89 10.55
CA PRO A 117 -9.63 1.56 10.35
C PRO A 117 -10.17 1.41 8.94
N LEU A 118 -9.28 1.26 7.94
CA LEU A 118 -9.75 1.10 6.57
C LEU A 118 -10.27 -0.30 6.30
N ALA A 119 -9.71 -1.31 6.97
CA ALA A 119 -9.73 -2.64 6.38
C ALA A 119 -9.55 -2.52 4.84
N LEU A 120 -8.89 -1.45 4.39
CA LEU A 120 -8.72 -1.00 3.01
C LEU A 120 -10.00 -1.20 2.17
N ALA A 121 -11.16 -0.92 2.75
CA ALA A 121 -12.44 -1.34 2.23
C ALA A 121 -13.24 -0.20 1.66
N GLU A 122 -13.81 -0.43 0.52
CA GLU A 122 -15.04 0.21 0.08
C GLU A 122 -16.14 -0.01 1.13
N PRO A 123 -17.08 0.95 1.33
CA PRO A 123 -18.23 0.72 2.23
C PRO A 123 -19.07 -0.51 1.87
N ALA A 124 -18.99 -0.95 0.60
CA ALA A 124 -19.67 -2.14 0.10
C ALA A 124 -18.87 -3.44 0.26
N GLU A 125 -17.55 -3.35 0.49
CA GLU A 125 -16.65 -4.48 0.65
C GLU A 125 -16.01 -4.46 2.04
N ALA A 126 -16.82 -4.39 3.09
CA ALA A 126 -16.34 -4.41 4.47
C ALA A 126 -15.30 -5.55 4.64
N GLY A 127 -14.04 -5.19 4.89
CA GLY A 127 -13.02 -6.16 5.25
C GLY A 127 -12.07 -6.62 4.14
N TRP A 128 -11.76 -5.82 3.10
CA TRP A 128 -10.66 -6.17 2.21
C TRP A 128 -9.34 -6.12 3.00
N LYS A 129 -8.72 -7.28 3.16
CA LYS A 129 -7.39 -7.41 3.77
C LYS A 129 -6.48 -8.11 2.78
N PRO A 130 -5.24 -7.64 2.59
CA PRO A 130 -4.29 -8.32 1.74
C PRO A 130 -3.85 -9.65 2.37
N ASP A 131 -3.74 -10.68 1.54
CA ASP A 131 -3.09 -11.94 1.89
C ASP A 131 -1.56 -11.81 1.78
N VAL A 132 -1.11 -10.88 0.92
CA VAL A 132 0.31 -10.60 0.65
C VAL A 132 0.55 -9.09 0.64
N LEU A 133 1.56 -8.64 1.39
CA LEU A 133 2.18 -7.34 1.23
C LEU A 133 3.41 -7.49 0.33
N HIS A 134 3.38 -6.87 -0.83
CA HIS A 134 4.49 -6.90 -1.78
C HIS A 134 5.23 -5.56 -1.74
N LEU A 135 6.37 -5.54 -1.04
CA LEU A 135 7.15 -4.33 -0.77
C LEU A 135 8.21 -4.16 -1.87
N HIS A 136 8.20 -3.03 -2.55
CA HIS A 136 9.12 -2.73 -3.62
C HIS A 136 10.16 -1.70 -3.22
N ASP A 137 11.44 -2.09 -3.34
CA ASP A 137 12.59 -1.26 -3.02
C ASP A 137 12.72 -0.95 -1.51
N TRP A 138 13.62 -0.04 -1.15
CA TRP A 138 13.95 0.30 0.25
C TRP A 138 12.86 1.15 0.94
N HIS A 139 12.10 1.94 0.19
CA HIS A 139 11.11 2.88 0.71
C HIS A 139 10.09 2.23 1.66
N PRO A 140 9.42 1.13 1.29
CA PRO A 140 8.54 0.42 2.19
C PRO A 140 9.27 -0.56 3.12
N GLY A 141 10.59 -0.62 3.11
CA GLY A 141 11.38 -1.48 3.99
C GLY A 141 11.11 -1.24 5.47
N PHE A 142 10.82 0.01 5.85
CA PHE A 142 10.42 0.39 7.21
C PHE A 142 9.13 -0.30 7.66
N LEU A 143 8.19 -0.54 6.74
CA LEU A 143 6.94 -1.26 7.02
C LEU A 143 7.24 -2.70 7.49
N ALA A 144 8.15 -3.40 6.82
CA ALA A 144 8.55 -4.73 7.22
C ALA A 144 9.16 -4.76 8.63
N ALA A 145 9.99 -3.77 8.96
CA ALA A 145 10.58 -3.65 10.30
C ALA A 145 9.52 -3.38 11.38
N ARG A 146 8.57 -2.49 11.10
CA ARG A 146 7.45 -2.18 12.00
C ARG A 146 6.59 -3.43 12.26
N LEU A 147 6.21 -4.16 11.22
CA LEU A 147 5.39 -5.38 11.34
C LEU A 147 6.09 -6.49 12.11
N GLN A 148 7.43 -6.59 12.04
CA GLN A 148 8.20 -7.56 12.83
C GLN A 148 8.24 -7.22 14.32
N GLY A 149 8.17 -5.94 14.68
CA GLY A 149 8.17 -5.46 16.07
C GLY A 149 6.80 -5.44 16.72
N MET A 150 5.71 -5.69 15.98
CA MET A 150 4.36 -5.71 16.53
C MET A 150 4.08 -7.03 17.27
N PRO A 151 3.40 -7.01 18.44
CA PRO A 151 2.92 -8.22 19.08
C PRO A 151 1.94 -8.97 18.16
N GLU A 152 1.92 -10.31 18.25
CA GLU A 152 1.14 -11.18 17.34
C GLU A 152 -0.35 -10.83 17.27
N SER A 153 -0.92 -10.23 18.31
CA SER A 153 -2.31 -9.76 18.33
C SER A 153 -2.61 -8.59 17.39
N ARG A 154 -1.57 -7.88 16.90
CA ARG A 154 -1.65 -6.78 15.94
C ARG A 154 -0.89 -7.04 14.64
N SER A 155 -0.11 -8.11 14.61
CA SER A 155 0.56 -8.54 13.39
C SER A 155 -0.45 -9.25 12.49
N PRO A 156 -0.51 -8.91 11.19
CA PRO A 156 -1.15 -9.79 10.23
C PRO A 156 -0.44 -11.16 10.34
N SER A 157 -1.18 -12.21 10.68
CA SER A 157 -0.67 -13.47 11.21
C SER A 157 0.51 -14.03 10.42
N ARG A 158 1.61 -14.34 11.15
CA ARG A 158 2.69 -15.17 10.63
C ARG A 158 2.21 -16.62 10.60
N SER A 159 2.25 -17.28 9.46
CA SER A 159 2.11 -18.72 9.43
C SER A 159 3.40 -19.36 9.95
N SER A 160 3.41 -19.85 11.19
CA SER A 160 4.37 -20.87 11.62
C SER A 160 3.96 -22.18 10.97
N SER A 161 4.87 -22.78 10.24
CA SER A 161 4.74 -24.13 9.68
C SER A 161 4.67 -25.17 10.81
N GLY A 162 3.55 -25.87 10.91
CA GLY A 162 3.40 -27.09 11.73
C GLY A 162 2.07 -27.13 12.46
N ASP A 163 1.02 -27.46 11.81
CA ASP A 163 -0.03 -28.42 12.13
C ASP A 163 -1.25 -28.22 11.22
N SER A 164 -1.91 -29.32 10.92
CA SER A 164 -3.01 -29.46 9.98
C SER A 164 -4.31 -28.85 10.50
N ALA A 165 -4.44 -27.51 10.37
CA ALA A 165 -5.70 -26.79 10.45
C ALA A 165 -5.83 -25.91 9.18
N PRO A 166 -7.05 -25.66 8.65
CA PRO A 166 -7.22 -24.82 7.48
C PRO A 166 -6.65 -23.41 7.75
N PRO A 167 -6.00 -22.75 6.78
CA PRO A 167 -5.28 -21.52 7.01
C PRO A 167 -6.24 -20.41 7.42
N THR A 168 -6.15 -19.98 8.67
CA THR A 168 -6.65 -18.68 9.08
C THR A 168 -5.81 -17.64 8.34
N SER A 169 -6.49 -16.71 7.67
CA SER A 169 -5.95 -15.69 6.77
C SER A 169 -4.80 -14.89 7.41
N GLY A 170 -3.57 -15.21 7.04
CA GLY A 170 -2.38 -14.46 7.42
C GLY A 170 -1.82 -13.66 6.25
N VAL A 171 -1.39 -12.41 6.49
CA VAL A 171 -0.70 -11.59 5.49
C VAL A 171 0.74 -12.07 5.32
N ARG A 172 1.14 -12.40 4.10
CA ARG A 172 2.52 -12.73 3.75
C ARG A 172 3.26 -11.48 3.28
N ILE A 173 4.48 -11.29 3.77
CA ILE A 173 5.37 -10.21 3.31
C ILE A 173 6.30 -10.81 2.27
N SER A 174 6.26 -10.28 1.04
CA SER A 174 7.22 -10.55 -0.02
C SER A 174 8.07 -9.30 -0.26
N ARG A 175 9.38 -9.48 -0.41
CA ARG A 175 10.33 -8.43 -0.78
C ARG A 175 10.80 -8.69 -2.19
N ALA A 176 10.77 -7.70 -3.03
CA ALA A 176 11.35 -7.68 -4.37
C ALA A 176 12.48 -6.65 -4.43
#